data_d8695e9430f16f657b042f52905f67ce
#
_entry.id   d8695e9430f16f657b042f52905f67ce
#
_cell.length_a   1.000
_cell.length_b   1.000
_cell.length_c   1.000
_cell.angle_alpha   90.00
_cell.angle_beta   90.00
_cell.angle_gamma   90.00
#
_symmetry.space_group_name_H-M   'P 1'
#
loop_
_entity.id
_entity.type
_entity.pdbx_description
1 polymer ?
#
loop_
_entity_poly.entity_id
_entity_poly.type
_entity_poly.pdbx_seq_one_letter_code
_entity_poly.pdbx_strand_id
1 'polypeptide(L)'
;MLAIADAVEYRKGETHVHTIGSEALEQGAGVCQDHAHIFCVVCRALDVPARYVSGYLSHGAGHEAHASSHAWAEAFVDYLGWVGFDPTNRACATDAYIRTAVGLDYAEAGPIRGVRSSGGAETMKVRVSFPSQQQQQA
;
A
#
# COMPACT_ATOMS: atom_id res chain seq x y z
N MET A 1 1.00 -10.50 -10.14
CA MET A 1 0.49 -9.12 -10.04
C MET A 1 -0.75 -8.90 -10.91
N LEU A 2 -0.67 -9.01 -12.23
CA LEU A 2 -1.81 -8.71 -13.13
C LEU A 2 -3.04 -9.59 -12.87
N ALA A 3 -2.85 -10.88 -12.62
CA ALA A 3 -3.95 -11.78 -12.29
C ALA A 3 -4.74 -11.36 -11.04
N ILE A 4 -4.09 -10.73 -10.07
CA ILE A 4 -4.77 -10.19 -8.87
C ILE A 4 -5.66 -9.01 -9.27
N ALA A 5 -5.13 -8.10 -10.08
CA ALA A 5 -5.88 -6.95 -10.58
C ALA A 5 -7.06 -7.33 -11.49
N ASP A 6 -6.98 -8.49 -12.14
CA ASP A 6 -8.08 -9.05 -12.94
C ASP A 6 -9.13 -9.76 -12.09
N ALA A 7 -8.71 -10.38 -10.98
CA ALA A 7 -9.59 -11.13 -10.09
C ALA A 7 -10.30 -10.27 -9.05
N VAL A 8 -9.72 -9.15 -8.64
CA VAL A 8 -10.23 -8.25 -7.60
C VAL A 8 -10.39 -6.85 -8.17
N GLU A 9 -11.63 -6.44 -8.36
CA GLU A 9 -11.94 -5.08 -8.86
C GLU A 9 -11.69 -4.04 -7.76
N TYR A 10 -11.06 -2.91 -8.12
CA TYR A 10 -10.87 -1.83 -7.16
C TYR A 10 -12.20 -1.13 -6.84
N ARG A 11 -12.71 -1.37 -5.64
CA ARG A 11 -13.94 -0.75 -5.11
C ARG A 11 -13.75 -0.30 -3.67
N LYS A 12 -13.98 0.98 -3.42
CA LYS A 12 -13.96 1.53 -2.05
C LYS A 12 -15.22 1.16 -1.28
N GLY A 13 -15.05 0.88 0.01
CA GLY A 13 -16.18 0.62 0.92
C GLY A 13 -16.63 -0.83 0.98
N GLU A 14 -16.07 -1.73 0.16
CA GLU A 14 -16.40 -3.16 0.17
C GLU A 14 -15.61 -3.95 1.23
N THR A 15 -14.45 -3.44 1.60
CA THR A 15 -13.55 -4.08 2.57
C THR A 15 -13.16 -3.11 3.69
N HIS A 16 -12.66 -3.66 4.78
CA HIS A 16 -12.21 -2.95 5.97
C HIS A 16 -10.76 -3.33 6.30
N VAL A 17 -10.14 -2.59 7.20
CA VAL A 17 -8.74 -2.83 7.64
C VAL A 17 -8.51 -4.23 8.25
N HIS A 18 -9.58 -4.91 8.66
CA HIS A 18 -9.52 -6.28 9.18
C HIS A 18 -9.91 -7.35 8.15
N THR A 19 -10.30 -6.96 6.93
CA THR A 19 -10.58 -7.91 5.85
C THR A 19 -9.29 -8.63 5.47
N ILE A 20 -9.32 -9.96 5.47
CA ILE A 20 -8.18 -10.76 5.05
C ILE A 20 -8.16 -10.95 3.53
N GLY A 21 -6.97 -11.21 2.97
CA GLY A 21 -6.82 -11.31 1.52
C GLY A 21 -7.68 -12.37 0.84
N SER A 22 -7.97 -13.50 1.52
CA SER A 22 -8.88 -14.54 0.99
C SER A 22 -10.32 -14.06 0.87
N GLU A 23 -10.82 -13.29 1.84
CA GLU A 23 -12.17 -12.72 1.79
C GLU A 23 -12.30 -11.71 0.63
N ALA A 24 -11.34 -10.83 0.45
CA ALA A 24 -11.32 -9.89 -0.65
C ALA A 24 -11.26 -10.60 -2.01
N LEU A 25 -10.49 -11.69 -2.11
CA LEU A 25 -10.41 -12.50 -3.32
C LEU A 25 -11.73 -13.20 -3.62
N GLU A 26 -12.42 -13.77 -2.61
CA GLU A 26 -13.73 -14.42 -2.75
C GLU A 26 -14.81 -13.42 -3.15
N GLN A 27 -14.77 -12.18 -2.59
CA GLN A 27 -15.68 -11.10 -2.96
C GLN A 27 -15.43 -10.57 -4.38
N GLY A 28 -14.21 -10.72 -4.90
CA GLY A 28 -13.79 -10.16 -6.18
C GLY A 28 -13.71 -8.63 -6.17
N ALA A 29 -13.66 -8.00 -5.00
CA ALA A 29 -13.60 -6.55 -4.85
C ALA A 29 -12.79 -6.16 -3.61
N GLY A 30 -12.07 -5.03 -3.70
CA GLY A 30 -11.25 -4.53 -2.61
C GLY A 30 -10.52 -3.25 -2.96
N VAL A 31 -9.59 -2.86 -2.12
CA VAL A 31 -8.75 -1.67 -2.31
C VAL A 31 -7.27 -2.04 -2.38
N CYS A 32 -6.39 -1.05 -2.46
CA CYS A 32 -4.93 -1.29 -2.57
C CYS A 32 -4.38 -2.17 -1.43
N GLN A 33 -4.92 -2.06 -0.23
CA GLN A 33 -4.55 -2.90 0.91
C GLN A 33 -4.82 -4.39 0.64
N ASP A 34 -5.99 -4.70 0.09
CA ASP A 34 -6.40 -6.07 -0.22
C ASP A 34 -5.52 -6.66 -1.32
N HIS A 35 -5.29 -5.89 -2.39
CA HIS A 35 -4.39 -6.27 -3.47
C HIS A 35 -2.97 -6.58 -2.97
N ALA A 36 -2.44 -5.75 -2.08
CA ALA A 36 -1.11 -5.95 -1.49
C ALA A 36 -1.07 -7.20 -0.59
N HIS A 37 -2.11 -7.42 0.23
CA HIS A 37 -2.23 -8.63 1.06
C HIS A 37 -2.27 -9.90 0.22
N ILE A 38 -3.13 -9.94 -0.80
CA ILE A 38 -3.24 -11.10 -1.70
C ILE A 38 -1.90 -11.39 -2.38
N PHE A 39 -1.21 -10.34 -2.85
CA PHE A 39 0.10 -10.49 -3.47
C PHE A 39 1.13 -11.10 -2.50
N CYS A 40 1.19 -10.61 -1.27
CA CYS A 40 2.08 -11.15 -0.24
C CYS A 40 1.78 -12.62 0.08
N VAL A 41 0.50 -12.97 0.22
CA VAL A 41 0.08 -14.35 0.49
C VAL A 41 0.47 -15.29 -0.66
N VAL A 42 0.19 -14.89 -1.90
CA VAL A 42 0.55 -15.68 -3.09
C VAL A 42 2.06 -15.87 -3.19
N CYS A 43 2.84 -14.82 -3.00
CA CYS A 43 4.31 -14.93 -3.03
C CYS A 43 4.82 -15.90 -1.96
N ARG A 44 4.33 -15.79 -0.73
CA ARG A 44 4.72 -16.68 0.38
C ARG A 44 4.32 -18.14 0.13
N ALA A 45 3.17 -18.37 -0.47
CA ALA A 45 2.72 -19.71 -0.86
C ALA A 45 3.61 -20.34 -1.97
N LEU A 46 4.35 -19.51 -2.68
CA LEU A 46 5.32 -19.90 -3.71
C LEU A 46 6.78 -19.84 -3.21
N ASP A 47 7.00 -19.77 -1.89
CA ASP A 47 8.31 -19.63 -1.25
C ASP A 47 9.11 -18.39 -1.71
N VAL A 48 8.41 -17.35 -2.19
CA VAL A 48 9.00 -16.06 -2.52
C VAL A 48 8.86 -15.12 -1.33
N PRO A 49 9.97 -14.63 -0.74
CA PRO A 49 9.91 -13.66 0.34
C PRO A 49 9.15 -12.41 -0.12
N ALA A 50 8.13 -12.03 0.64
CA ALA A 50 7.32 -10.85 0.34
C ALA A 50 6.92 -10.11 1.61
N ARG A 51 6.76 -8.80 1.50
CA ARG A 51 6.36 -7.91 2.58
C ARG A 51 5.33 -6.88 2.12
N TYR A 52 4.49 -6.51 3.03
CA TYR A 52 3.49 -5.46 2.84
C TYR A 52 4.13 -4.09 3.07
N VAL A 53 3.75 -3.11 2.26
CA VAL A 53 4.24 -1.74 2.34
C VAL A 53 3.08 -0.77 2.44
N SER A 54 3.15 0.10 3.44
CA SER A 54 2.32 1.31 3.54
C SER A 54 3.12 2.54 3.17
N GLY A 55 2.49 3.47 2.48
CA GLY A 55 3.13 4.70 2.10
C GLY A 55 2.18 5.65 1.38
N TYR A 56 2.76 6.45 0.52
CA TYR A 56 2.04 7.44 -0.27
C TYR A 56 2.42 7.33 -1.74
N LEU A 57 1.43 7.49 -2.61
CA LEU A 57 1.65 7.63 -4.04
C LEU A 57 1.51 9.09 -4.43
N SER A 58 2.57 9.63 -5.01
CA SER A 58 2.61 11.00 -5.51
C SER A 58 1.91 11.08 -6.87
N HIS A 59 1.05 12.07 -7.02
CA HIS A 59 0.35 12.37 -8.26
C HIS A 59 0.66 13.80 -8.69
N GLY A 60 0.94 13.97 -9.97
CA GLY A 60 1.28 15.27 -10.55
C GLY A 60 2.73 15.70 -10.29
N ALA A 61 3.05 16.90 -10.72
CA ALA A 61 4.37 17.51 -10.60
C ALA A 61 4.26 18.99 -10.23
N GLY A 62 5.30 19.52 -9.59
CA GLY A 62 5.37 20.93 -9.22
C GLY A 62 4.35 21.33 -8.16
N HIS A 63 3.68 22.47 -8.34
CA HIS A 63 2.71 23.01 -7.39
C HIS A 63 1.40 22.23 -7.31
N GLU A 64 1.12 21.39 -8.29
CA GLU A 64 -0.06 20.51 -8.33
C GLU A 64 0.22 19.12 -7.75
N ALA A 65 1.43 18.87 -7.29
CA ALA A 65 1.78 17.58 -6.69
C ALA A 65 0.97 17.35 -5.41
N HIS A 66 0.26 16.23 -5.38
CA HIS A 66 -0.44 15.75 -4.21
C HIS A 66 -0.11 14.28 -3.96
N ALA A 67 -0.37 13.81 -2.76
CA ALA A 67 -0.18 12.42 -2.41
C ALA A 67 -1.44 11.82 -1.84
N SER A 68 -1.67 10.56 -2.18
CA SER A 68 -2.69 9.73 -1.56
C SER A 68 -2.04 8.63 -0.74
N SER A 69 -2.64 8.26 0.38
CA SER A 69 -2.25 7.06 1.09
C SER A 69 -2.42 5.86 0.17
N HIS A 70 -1.44 4.97 0.16
CA HIS A 70 -1.40 3.83 -0.73
C HIS A 70 -0.71 2.64 -0.08
N ALA A 71 -1.04 1.46 -0.56
CA ALA A 71 -0.40 0.22 -0.16
C ALA A 71 0.01 -0.59 -1.39
N TRP A 72 1.15 -1.26 -1.27
CA TRP A 72 1.66 -2.18 -2.28
C TRP A 72 2.43 -3.31 -1.60
N ALA A 73 2.99 -4.20 -2.38
CA ALA A 73 3.84 -5.26 -1.88
C ALA A 73 5.26 -5.13 -2.41
N GLU A 74 6.21 -5.65 -1.67
CA GLU A 74 7.56 -5.88 -2.16
C GLU A 74 7.85 -7.38 -2.11
N ALA A 75 8.45 -7.92 -3.15
CA ALA A 75 8.94 -9.30 -3.20
C ALA A 75 10.44 -9.32 -3.49
N PHE A 76 11.13 -10.32 -2.95
CA PHE A 76 12.53 -10.51 -3.22
C PHE A 76 12.69 -11.28 -4.54
N VAL A 77 13.34 -10.64 -5.48
CA VAL A 77 13.63 -11.21 -6.82
C VAL A 77 15.12 -11.45 -6.92
N ASP A 78 15.48 -12.67 -7.30
CA ASP A 78 16.89 -13.05 -7.47
C ASP A 78 17.61 -12.06 -8.40
N TYR A 79 18.81 -11.68 -8.00
CA TYR A 79 19.68 -10.70 -8.69
C TYR A 79 19.19 -9.24 -8.69
N LEU A 80 17.93 -8.96 -8.31
CA LEU A 80 17.38 -7.61 -8.22
C LEU A 80 17.17 -7.13 -6.78
N GLY A 81 17.00 -8.07 -5.83
CA GLY A 81 16.66 -7.76 -4.46
C GLY A 81 15.17 -7.46 -4.28
N TRP A 82 14.83 -6.55 -3.39
CA TRP A 82 13.46 -6.18 -3.11
C TRP A 82 12.88 -5.28 -4.21
N VAL A 83 11.85 -5.78 -4.89
CA VAL A 83 11.14 -5.07 -5.96
C VAL A 83 9.72 -4.78 -5.52
N GLY A 84 9.26 -3.54 -5.72
CA GLY A 84 7.90 -3.12 -5.41
C GLY A 84 6.93 -3.50 -6.54
N PHE A 85 5.81 -4.11 -6.15
CA PHE A 85 4.72 -4.53 -7.05
C PHE A 85 3.41 -3.93 -6.56
N ASP A 86 2.74 -3.21 -7.42
CA ASP A 86 1.44 -2.62 -7.16
C ASP A 86 0.37 -3.22 -8.08
N PRO A 87 -0.38 -4.22 -7.62
CA PRO A 87 -1.45 -4.80 -8.42
C PRO A 87 -2.55 -3.81 -8.74
N THR A 88 -2.84 -2.85 -7.85
CA THR A 88 -3.87 -1.83 -8.06
C THR A 88 -3.61 -1.01 -9.31
N ASN A 89 -2.37 -0.57 -9.47
CA ASN A 89 -1.95 0.24 -10.63
C ASN A 89 -1.32 -0.59 -11.75
N ARG A 90 -1.27 -1.92 -11.61
CA ARG A 90 -0.68 -2.85 -12.58
C ARG A 90 0.77 -2.51 -12.96
N ALA A 91 1.54 -2.01 -12.00
CA ALA A 91 2.88 -1.48 -12.21
C ALA A 91 3.85 -1.89 -11.10
N CYS A 92 5.13 -1.85 -11.41
CA CYS A 92 6.16 -1.85 -10.38
C CYS A 92 6.27 -0.46 -9.77
N ALA A 93 6.65 -0.41 -8.49
CA ALA A 93 6.86 0.86 -7.80
C ALA A 93 8.00 1.66 -8.44
N THR A 94 7.77 2.96 -8.58
CA THR A 94 8.71 3.94 -9.13
C THR A 94 9.12 4.95 -8.05
N ASP A 95 9.80 6.01 -8.43
CA ASP A 95 10.14 7.16 -7.58
C ASP A 95 8.92 7.96 -7.09
N ALA A 96 7.74 7.73 -7.67
CA ALA A 96 6.47 8.29 -7.18
C ALA A 96 5.96 7.60 -5.90
N TYR A 97 6.51 6.44 -5.53
CA TYR A 97 6.10 5.66 -4.37
C TYR A 97 6.96 5.99 -3.15
N ILE A 98 6.36 6.59 -2.15
CA ILE A 98 7.04 6.98 -0.91
C ILE A 98 6.71 5.96 0.18
N ARG A 99 7.66 5.09 0.47
CA ARG A 99 7.54 4.06 1.49
C ARG A 99 7.70 4.64 2.89
N THR A 100 6.72 4.40 3.77
CA THR A 100 6.77 4.85 5.16
C THR A 100 6.92 3.71 6.16
N ALA A 101 6.32 2.57 5.89
CA ALA A 101 6.42 1.40 6.76
C ALA A 101 6.37 0.10 5.97
N VAL A 102 7.02 -0.93 6.48
CA VAL A 102 6.98 -2.30 5.95
C VAL A 102 6.66 -3.28 7.07
N GLY A 103 6.01 -4.38 6.73
CA GLY A 103 5.67 -5.43 7.69
C GLY A 103 5.16 -6.67 6.99
N LEU A 104 4.75 -7.66 7.76
CA LEU A 104 4.15 -8.87 7.22
C LEU A 104 2.75 -8.62 6.68
N ASP A 105 2.06 -7.64 7.25
CA ASP A 105 0.69 -7.24 6.91
C ASP A 105 0.46 -5.76 7.25
N TYR A 106 -0.79 -5.30 7.06
CA TYR A 106 -1.19 -3.93 7.45
C TYR A 106 -1.07 -3.69 8.96
N ALA A 107 -1.30 -4.69 9.80
CA ALA A 107 -1.23 -4.51 11.24
C ALA A 107 0.20 -4.15 11.70
N GLU A 108 1.22 -4.69 11.02
CA GLU A 108 2.62 -4.33 11.28
C GLU A 108 3.04 -3.04 10.55
N ALA A 109 2.60 -2.87 9.32
CA ALA A 109 2.97 -1.72 8.47
C ALA A 109 1.99 -0.55 8.57
N GLY A 110 1.09 -0.53 9.54
CA GLY A 110 0.17 0.60 9.75
C GLY A 110 0.95 1.90 9.99
N PRO A 111 0.72 2.96 9.21
CA PRO A 111 1.52 4.19 9.29
C PRO A 111 1.30 4.95 10.59
N ILE A 112 0.19 4.71 11.26
CA ILE A 112 -0.15 5.33 12.54
C ILE A 112 -0.62 4.22 13.50
N ARG A 113 0.05 4.13 14.63
CA ARG A 113 -0.31 3.24 15.74
C ARG A 113 -0.47 4.06 16.99
N GLY A 114 -1.54 3.80 17.74
CA GLY A 114 -1.76 4.43 19.02
C GLY A 114 -2.56 3.53 19.95
N VAL A 115 -2.34 3.70 21.26
CA VAL A 115 -3.16 3.09 22.29
C VAL A 115 -3.91 4.20 23.00
N ARG A 116 -5.23 4.07 23.06
CA ARG A 116 -6.08 5.03 23.75
C ARG A 116 -6.63 4.43 25.04
N SER A 117 -6.51 5.17 26.11
CA SER A 117 -6.99 4.74 27.44
C SER A 117 -8.40 5.22 27.80
N SER A 118 -9.02 6.08 26.96
CA SER A 118 -10.38 6.62 27.20
C SER A 118 -11.26 6.51 25.96
N GLY A 119 -12.56 6.18 26.16
CA GLY A 119 -13.54 6.13 25.08
C GLY A 119 -13.92 7.53 24.54
N GLY A 120 -14.43 7.59 23.32
CA GLY A 120 -14.91 8.81 22.64
C GLY A 120 -14.72 8.70 21.14
N ALA A 121 -15.40 9.59 20.37
CA ALA A 121 -15.21 9.66 18.92
C ALA A 121 -13.80 10.19 18.60
N GLU A 122 -13.17 9.61 17.62
CA GLU A 122 -11.85 10.03 17.13
C GLU A 122 -11.96 10.42 15.66
N THR A 123 -11.33 11.54 15.31
CA THR A 123 -11.24 11.98 13.92
C THR A 123 -9.78 12.23 13.60
N MET A 124 -9.26 11.53 12.62
CA MET A 124 -7.90 11.71 12.13
C MET A 124 -7.91 12.46 10.80
N LYS A 125 -7.08 13.50 10.70
CA LYS A 125 -6.79 14.20 9.45
C LYS A 125 -5.32 14.04 9.12
N VAL A 126 -5.01 13.53 7.94
CA VAL A 126 -3.64 13.40 7.45
C VAL A 126 -3.45 14.38 6.30
N ARG A 127 -2.37 15.16 6.37
CA ARG A 127 -1.92 16.02 5.28
C ARG A 127 -0.51 15.61 4.89
N VAL A 128 -0.30 15.34 3.63
CA VAL A 128 1.02 15.03 3.06
C VAL A 128 1.38 16.12 2.08
N SER A 129 2.56 16.68 2.22
CA SER A 129 3.10 17.70 1.31
C SER A 129 4.53 17.32 0.93
N PHE A 130 4.90 17.60 -0.31
CA PHE A 130 6.26 17.43 -0.80
C PHE A 130 6.93 18.80 -0.90
N PRO A 131 8.19 18.95 -0.45
CA PRO A 131 8.96 20.16 -0.73
C PRO A 131 9.12 20.30 -2.24
N SER A 132 8.91 21.51 -2.77
CA SER A 132 9.23 21.79 -4.16
C SER A 132 10.74 21.66 -4.39
N GLN A 133 11.16 21.25 -5.59
CA GLN A 133 12.60 21.10 -5.93
C GLN A 133 13.43 22.37 -5.68
N GLN A 134 12.83 23.55 -5.64
CA GLN A 134 13.51 24.81 -5.34
C GLN A 134 13.97 24.92 -3.88
N GLN A 135 13.39 24.17 -2.94
CA GLN A 135 13.83 24.15 -1.54
C GLN A 135 15.00 23.21 -1.27
N GLN A 136 15.35 22.35 -2.21
CA GLN A 136 16.48 21.42 -2.08
C GLN A 136 17.84 22.04 -2.48
N GLN A 137 17.86 23.23 -3.05
CA GLN A 137 19.08 23.94 -3.47
C GLN A 137 19.52 25.06 -2.52
N ALA A 138 18.89 25.17 -1.38
CA ALA A 138 19.25 26.15 -0.37
C ALA A 138 20.12 25.57 0.74
#